data_185f6012c6a9301d4723ff7245b03be6
#
_entry.id   185f6012c6a9301d4723ff7245b03be6
#
_cell.length_a   1.000
_cell.length_b   1.000
_cell.length_c   1.000
_cell.angle_alpha   90.00
_cell.angle_beta   90.00
_cell.angle_gamma   90.00
#
_symmetry.space_group_name_H-M   'P 1'
#
loop_
_entity.id
_entity.type
_entity.pdbx_description
1 polymer ?
#
loop_
_entity_poly.entity_id
_entity_poly.type
_entity_poly.pdbx_seq_one_letter_code
_entity_poly.pdbx_strand_id
1 'polypeptide(L)'
;MSKLKMTPGSGNVFADLGFSPEEASLLQMRANLMNELRQVIEARGWTQVAAARELGVSQSRISDLVRGKWQQFSLDMLVTLAVRAGRRVNVELLAL
;
A
#
# COMPACT_ATOMS: atom_id res chain seq x y z
N MET A 1 3.75 -11.18 11.98
CA MET A 1 2.90 -10.33 11.26
C MET A 1 3.41 -8.91 11.23
N SER A 2 3.44 -8.40 10.10
CA SER A 2 3.92 -7.06 9.93
C SER A 2 2.90 -6.07 10.42
N LYS A 3 3.30 -5.18 11.27
CA LYS A 3 2.50 -4.09 11.65
C LYS A 3 2.99 -2.88 10.94
N LEU A 4 2.09 -2.11 10.43
CA LEU A 4 2.44 -0.84 9.83
C LEU A 4 2.70 0.11 10.97
N LYS A 5 3.97 0.33 11.23
CA LYS A 5 4.34 1.14 12.36
C LYS A 5 4.44 2.57 11.98
N MET A 6 3.86 3.38 12.81
CA MET A 6 4.05 4.81 12.68
C MET A 6 5.28 5.19 13.49
N THR A 7 6.06 6.09 12.94
CA THR A 7 7.22 6.61 13.61
C THR A 7 6.75 7.48 14.79
N PRO A 8 7.34 7.32 15.95
CA PRO A 8 7.03 8.23 17.05
C PRO A 8 7.26 9.67 16.65
N GLY A 9 6.48 10.55 17.16
CA GLY A 9 6.52 11.95 16.78
C GLY A 9 5.42 12.25 15.80
N SER A 10 5.76 12.67 14.60
CA SER A 10 4.75 13.00 13.62
C SER A 10 3.98 11.76 13.21
N GLY A 11 4.68 10.68 13.04
CA GLY A 11 4.07 9.43 12.63
C GLY A 11 3.43 9.42 11.28
N ASN A 12 3.30 10.56 10.63
CA ASN A 12 2.61 10.64 9.35
C ASN A 12 3.23 11.74 8.50
N VAL A 13 3.96 11.33 7.48
CA VAL A 13 4.69 12.26 6.62
C VAL A 13 3.72 13.16 5.85
N PHE A 14 2.53 12.67 5.53
CA PHE A 14 1.56 13.48 4.77
C PHE A 14 0.98 14.60 5.63
N ALA A 15 0.81 14.35 6.93
CA ALA A 15 0.41 15.42 7.84
C ALA A 15 1.46 16.50 7.89
N ASP A 16 2.73 16.11 7.90
CA ASP A 16 3.84 17.07 7.91
C ASP A 16 3.88 17.91 6.64
N LEU A 17 3.37 17.37 5.53
CA LEU A 17 3.33 18.06 4.25
C LEU A 17 2.10 18.97 4.11
N GLY A 18 1.27 19.04 5.13
CA GLY A 18 0.14 19.95 5.15
C GLY A 18 -1.19 19.38 4.69
N PHE A 19 -1.28 18.08 4.50
CA PHE A 19 -2.56 17.45 4.20
C PHE A 19 -3.45 17.46 5.44
N SER A 20 -4.75 17.48 5.23
CA SER A 20 -5.70 17.39 6.35
C SER A 20 -5.51 16.07 7.08
N PRO A 21 -5.93 15.97 8.35
CA PRO A 21 -5.80 14.70 9.08
C PRO A 21 -6.46 13.53 8.36
N GLU A 22 -7.63 13.76 7.78
CA GLU A 22 -8.33 12.70 7.06
C GLU A 22 -7.57 12.26 5.82
N GLU A 23 -7.10 13.21 5.03
CA GLU A 23 -6.32 12.91 3.85
C GLU A 23 -5.00 12.25 4.20
N ALA A 24 -4.34 12.78 5.23
CA ALA A 24 -3.06 12.23 5.65
C ALA A 24 -3.19 10.77 6.08
N SER A 25 -4.27 10.44 6.77
CA SER A 25 -4.53 9.06 7.17
C SER A 25 -4.72 8.15 5.97
N LEU A 26 -5.53 8.58 5.02
CA LEU A 26 -5.78 7.78 3.81
C LEU A 26 -4.52 7.60 2.98
N LEU A 27 -3.75 8.66 2.81
CA LEU A 27 -2.54 8.59 2.02
C LEU A 27 -1.49 7.71 2.70
N GLN A 28 -1.40 7.77 4.01
CA GLN A 28 -0.47 6.92 4.74
C GLN A 28 -0.85 5.46 4.61
N MET A 29 -2.14 5.14 4.70
CA MET A 29 -2.61 3.77 4.52
C MET A 29 -2.29 3.26 3.13
N ARG A 30 -2.52 4.08 2.10
CA ARG A 30 -2.18 3.70 0.73
C ARG A 30 -0.70 3.42 0.59
N ALA A 31 0.13 4.31 1.10
CA ALA A 31 1.58 4.18 0.99
C ALA A 31 2.06 2.92 1.69
N ASN A 32 1.50 2.63 2.86
CA ASN A 32 1.87 1.45 3.62
C ASN A 32 1.48 0.17 2.89
N LEU A 33 0.26 0.13 2.35
CA LEU A 33 -0.21 -1.04 1.60
C LEU A 33 0.61 -1.27 0.34
N MET A 34 0.94 -0.19 -0.37
CA MET A 34 1.77 -0.30 -1.56
C MET A 34 3.14 -0.86 -1.23
N ASN A 35 3.71 -0.41 -0.12
CA ASN A 35 5.00 -0.91 0.31
C ASN A 35 4.95 -2.39 0.67
N GLU A 36 3.89 -2.81 1.36
CA GLU A 36 3.70 -4.23 1.69
C GLU A 36 3.54 -5.07 0.43
N LEU A 37 2.78 -4.57 -0.54
CA LEU A 37 2.59 -5.28 -1.81
C LEU A 37 3.91 -5.41 -2.58
N ARG A 38 4.72 -4.37 -2.59
CA ARG A 38 6.02 -4.44 -3.22
C ARG A 38 6.89 -5.50 -2.56
N GLN A 39 6.83 -5.60 -1.24
CA GLN A 39 7.57 -6.62 -0.52
C GLN A 39 7.10 -8.03 -0.88
N VAL A 40 5.81 -8.21 -1.06
CA VAL A 40 5.27 -9.51 -1.48
C VAL A 40 5.79 -9.88 -2.87
N ILE A 41 5.74 -8.93 -3.80
CA ILE A 41 6.22 -9.15 -5.16
C ILE A 41 7.69 -9.54 -5.14
N GLU A 42 8.48 -8.83 -4.37
CA GLU A 42 9.91 -9.08 -4.23
C GLU A 42 10.19 -10.44 -3.60
N ALA A 43 9.49 -10.74 -2.52
CA ALA A 43 9.70 -11.99 -1.80
C ALA A 43 9.36 -13.21 -2.65
N ARG A 44 8.40 -13.07 -3.55
CA ARG A 44 8.02 -14.17 -4.44
C ARG A 44 8.82 -14.20 -5.73
N GLY A 45 9.70 -13.23 -5.92
CA GLY A 45 10.52 -13.18 -7.11
C GLY A 45 9.72 -12.95 -8.38
N TRP A 46 8.55 -12.34 -8.29
CA TRP A 46 7.71 -12.09 -9.46
C TRP A 46 8.29 -10.98 -10.32
N THR A 47 8.35 -11.23 -11.61
CA THR A 47 8.55 -10.14 -12.57
C THR A 47 7.28 -9.30 -12.60
N GLN A 48 7.36 -8.13 -13.24
CA GLN A 48 6.16 -7.31 -13.37
C GLN A 48 5.08 -8.02 -14.17
N VAL A 49 5.47 -8.80 -15.18
CA VAL A 49 4.51 -9.59 -15.96
C VAL A 49 3.85 -10.65 -15.09
N ALA A 50 4.65 -11.36 -14.30
CA ALA A 50 4.11 -12.38 -13.41
C ALA A 50 3.20 -11.78 -12.34
N ALA A 51 3.62 -10.67 -11.75
CA ALA A 51 2.81 -9.99 -10.74
C ALA A 51 1.47 -9.52 -11.33
N ALA A 52 1.51 -9.00 -12.54
CA ALA A 52 0.29 -8.55 -13.22
C ALA A 52 -0.69 -9.72 -13.39
N ARG A 53 -0.19 -10.86 -13.81
CA ARG A 53 -0.99 -12.06 -14.00
C ARG A 53 -1.56 -12.55 -12.67
N GLU A 54 -0.72 -12.64 -11.65
CA GLU A 54 -1.14 -13.16 -10.35
C GLU A 54 -2.13 -12.24 -9.66
N LEU A 55 -1.96 -10.94 -9.81
CA LEU A 55 -2.81 -9.97 -9.16
C LEU A 55 -3.99 -9.52 -10.02
N GLY A 56 -4.02 -9.98 -11.28
CA GLY A 56 -5.16 -9.70 -12.15
C GLY A 56 -5.25 -8.27 -12.62
N VAL A 57 -4.11 -7.63 -12.85
CA VAL A 57 -4.06 -6.23 -13.33
C VAL A 57 -3.08 -6.13 -14.48
N SER A 58 -3.02 -4.96 -15.11
CA SER A 58 -2.08 -4.74 -16.21
C SER A 58 -0.65 -4.59 -15.70
N GLN A 59 0.30 -4.83 -16.60
CA GLN A 59 1.70 -4.61 -16.27
C GLN A 59 1.96 -3.15 -15.94
N SER A 60 1.28 -2.23 -16.63
CA SER A 60 1.39 -0.80 -16.32
C SER A 60 1.00 -0.51 -14.90
N ARG A 61 -0.03 -1.18 -14.41
CA ARG A 61 -0.50 -1.00 -13.04
C ARG A 61 0.56 -1.48 -12.06
N ILE A 62 1.20 -2.61 -12.35
CA ILE A 62 2.28 -3.11 -11.51
C ILE A 62 3.46 -2.14 -11.53
N SER A 63 3.77 -1.60 -12.69
CA SER A 63 4.84 -0.61 -12.79
C SER A 63 4.57 0.60 -11.90
N ASP A 64 3.33 1.10 -11.91
CA ASP A 64 2.95 2.21 -11.05
C ASP A 64 3.07 1.85 -9.56
N LEU A 65 2.69 0.64 -9.23
CA LEU A 65 2.79 0.14 -7.86
C LEU A 65 4.24 0.12 -7.38
N VAL A 66 5.11 -0.46 -8.20
CA VAL A 66 6.54 -0.60 -7.86
C VAL A 66 7.21 0.76 -7.74
N ARG A 67 6.76 1.72 -8.52
CA ARG A 67 7.31 3.07 -8.50
C ARG A 67 6.72 3.94 -7.39
N GLY A 68 5.75 3.42 -6.64
CA GLY A 68 5.16 4.16 -5.54
C GLY A 68 4.23 5.29 -5.95
N LYS A 69 3.59 5.15 -7.10
CA LYS A 69 2.66 6.18 -7.60
C LYS A 69 1.32 6.06 -6.90
N TRP A 70 1.26 6.47 -5.65
CA TRP A 70 0.09 6.29 -4.80
C TRP A 70 -1.16 6.98 -5.35
N GLN A 71 -0.99 8.02 -6.16
CA GLN A 71 -2.13 8.74 -6.75
C GLN A 71 -2.93 7.86 -7.71
N GLN A 72 -2.30 6.80 -8.22
CA GLN A 72 -2.94 5.90 -9.18
C GLN A 72 -3.76 4.80 -8.52
N PHE A 73 -3.75 4.73 -7.20
CA PHE A 73 -4.38 3.64 -6.47
C PHE A 73 -5.35 4.15 -5.44
N SER A 74 -6.55 3.56 -5.44
CA SER A 74 -7.48 3.79 -4.34
C SER A 74 -7.16 2.78 -3.24
N LEU A 75 -7.64 3.07 -2.03
CA LEU A 75 -7.49 2.14 -0.94
C LEU A 75 -8.18 0.81 -1.26
N ASP A 76 -9.38 0.90 -1.86
CA ASP A 76 -10.13 -0.30 -2.24
C ASP A 76 -9.33 -1.19 -3.19
N MET A 77 -8.69 -0.59 -4.17
CA MET A 77 -7.87 -1.34 -5.11
C MET A 77 -6.71 -2.03 -4.41
N LEU A 78 -6.06 -1.32 -3.50
CA LEU A 78 -4.92 -1.89 -2.78
C LEU A 78 -5.33 -3.05 -1.89
N VAL A 79 -6.47 -2.94 -1.23
CA VAL A 79 -7.01 -4.04 -0.42
C VAL A 79 -7.31 -5.24 -1.32
N THR A 80 -7.91 -5.00 -2.48
CA THR A 80 -8.21 -6.05 -3.45
C THR A 80 -6.94 -6.77 -3.89
N LEU A 81 -5.90 -6.02 -4.21
CA LEU A 81 -4.64 -6.62 -4.62
C LEU A 81 -3.99 -7.42 -3.50
N ALA A 82 -4.09 -6.93 -2.27
CA ALA A 82 -3.54 -7.63 -1.12
C ALA A 82 -4.22 -8.98 -0.92
N VAL A 83 -5.54 -9.03 -1.05
CA VAL A 83 -6.29 -10.27 -0.91
C VAL A 83 -5.91 -11.23 -2.03
N ARG A 84 -5.78 -10.74 -3.25
CA ARG A 84 -5.36 -11.57 -4.39
C ARG A 84 -3.94 -12.11 -4.19
N ALA A 85 -3.12 -11.37 -3.46
CA ALA A 85 -1.76 -11.81 -3.13
C ALA A 85 -1.72 -12.80 -1.96
N GLY A 86 -2.87 -13.20 -1.46
CA GLY A 86 -2.96 -14.16 -0.36
C GLY A 86 -2.75 -13.54 1.00
N ARG A 87 -2.93 -12.24 1.12
CA ARG A 87 -2.76 -11.54 2.39
C ARG A 87 -4.10 -11.14 2.98
N ARG A 88 -4.11 -10.90 4.28
CA ARG A 88 -5.27 -10.37 4.97
C ARG A 88 -4.97 -8.94 5.38
N VAL A 89 -5.93 -8.08 5.17
CA VAL A 89 -5.80 -6.68 5.57
C VAL A 89 -6.64 -6.46 6.82
N ASN A 90 -6.00 -5.97 7.86
CA ASN A 90 -6.67 -5.60 9.10
C ASN A 90 -6.58 -4.10 9.29
N VAL A 91 -7.65 -3.53 9.81
CA VAL A 91 -7.69 -2.11 10.15
C VAL A 91 -8.10 -2.01 11.61
N GLU A 92 -7.36 -1.23 12.37
CA GLU A 92 -7.63 -1.01 13.78
C GLU A 92 -7.90 0.46 14.02
N LEU A 93 -8.85 0.73 14.91
CA LEU A 93 -9.06 2.09 15.38
C LEU A 93 -8.38 2.22 16.73
N LEU A 94 -7.44 3.13 16.79
CA LEU A 94 -6.67 3.34 18.02
C LEU A 94 -7.03 4.68 18.63
N ALA A 95 -6.95 4.75 19.96
CA ALA A 95 -7.15 6.02 20.63
C ALA A 95 -6.02 6.96 20.27
N LEU A 96 -6.33 8.25 20.23
CA LEU A 96 -5.33 9.26 19.90
C LEU A 96 -4.27 9.38 21.01
#